data_11e1b03bd9b5fddb2f5cd7ee47d88555
#
_entry.id   11e1b03bd9b5fddb2f5cd7ee47d88555
#
_cell.length_a   1.000
_cell.length_b   1.000
_cell.length_c   1.000
_cell.angle_alpha   90.00
_cell.angle_beta   90.00
_cell.angle_gamma   90.00
#
_symmetry.space_group_name_H-M   'P 1'
#
loop_
_entity.id
_entity.type
_entity.pdbx_description
1 polymer ?
#
loop_
_entity_poly.entity_id
_entity_poly.type
_entity_poly.pdbx_seq_one_letter_code
_entity_poly.pdbx_strand_id
1 'polypeptide(L)'
;KFSFGKKTEGTPKRLPISIIVCAKNEEENIKKYFQTLVTQNYPDYEIVLIDDASSDETLELFESYEKQYSNVKLVKVQNNEAFWGNKKFALTLGIKAAKNEYLVFTDADCYPASNDWLLQISTQFTKEKTIVLGYGAYEKVKNSFLNKLIRFETMIAATQYFSWAK
;
A
#
# COMPACT_ATOMS: atom_id res chain seq x y z
N LYS A 1 -6.21 -16.29 24.38
CA LYS A 1 -5.61 -15.18 25.15
C LYS A 1 -4.99 -14.24 24.14
N PHE A 2 -5.66 -13.12 23.82
CA PHE A 2 -5.08 -12.04 23.04
C PHE A 2 -3.88 -11.47 23.81
N SER A 3 -2.68 -11.81 23.39
CA SER A 3 -1.50 -11.08 23.77
C SER A 3 -1.28 -10.04 22.67
N PHE A 4 -1.61 -8.79 22.95
CA PHE A 4 -0.96 -7.70 22.22
C PHE A 4 0.53 -7.89 22.51
N GLY A 5 1.24 -8.41 21.50
CA GLY A 5 2.67 -8.62 21.63
C GLY A 5 3.31 -7.32 22.10
N LYS A 6 4.31 -7.41 23.00
CA LYS A 6 5.15 -6.25 23.30
C LYS A 6 5.58 -5.63 21.99
N LYS A 7 5.43 -4.29 21.87
CA LYS A 7 6.09 -3.53 20.80
C LYS A 7 7.55 -3.97 20.81
N THR A 8 7.91 -4.84 19.89
CA THR A 8 9.33 -5.10 19.64
C THR A 8 9.80 -3.83 18.93
N GLU A 9 10.47 -2.96 19.65
CA GLU A 9 11.24 -1.87 19.05
C GLU A 9 12.39 -2.53 18.30
N GLY A 10 12.08 -3.00 17.08
CA GLY A 10 13.09 -3.50 16.18
C GLY A 10 13.99 -2.33 15.78
N THR A 11 15.29 -2.57 15.68
CA THR A 11 16.22 -1.57 15.16
C THR A 11 15.80 -1.24 13.72
N PRO A 12 15.63 0.05 13.34
CA PRO A 12 15.29 0.41 11.98
C PRO A 12 16.28 -0.18 10.99
N LYS A 13 15.81 -0.95 10.06
CA LYS A 13 16.63 -1.50 8.97
C LYS A 13 16.48 -0.60 7.77
N ARG A 14 17.58 -0.23 7.14
CA ARG A 14 17.59 0.52 5.89
C ARG A 14 17.47 -0.44 4.71
N LEU A 15 16.36 -1.18 4.65
CA LEU A 15 16.08 -2.11 3.55
C LEU A 15 15.54 -1.30 2.36
N PRO A 16 16.03 -1.50 1.13
CA PRO A 16 15.44 -0.84 -0.03
C PRO A 16 14.02 -1.40 -0.25
N ILE A 17 13.02 -0.51 -0.34
CA ILE A 17 11.59 -0.87 -0.39
C ILE A 17 10.97 -0.36 -1.69
N SER A 18 10.12 -1.19 -2.33
CA SER A 18 9.21 -0.75 -3.39
C SER A 18 7.77 -0.73 -2.87
N ILE A 19 7.13 0.44 -2.90
CA ILE A 19 5.70 0.59 -2.62
C ILE A 19 4.94 0.28 -3.91
N ILE A 20 4.04 -0.69 -3.86
CA ILE A 20 3.23 -1.12 -4.99
C ILE A 20 1.80 -0.61 -4.81
N VAL A 21 1.35 0.24 -5.72
CA VAL A 21 0.00 0.82 -5.72
C VAL A 21 -0.69 0.49 -7.04
N CYS A 22 -1.78 -0.27 -6.97
CA CYS A 22 -2.59 -0.59 -8.14
C CYS A 22 -3.89 0.21 -8.07
N ALA A 23 -4.20 0.94 -9.14
CA ALA A 23 -5.37 1.79 -9.25
C ALA A 23 -6.16 1.49 -10.52
N LYS A 24 -7.48 1.64 -10.42
CA LYS A 24 -8.42 1.66 -11.53
C LYS A 24 -9.54 2.63 -11.22
N ASN A 25 -9.58 3.76 -11.95
CA ASN A 25 -10.54 4.84 -11.73
C ASN A 25 -10.49 5.38 -10.29
N GLU A 26 -9.30 5.76 -9.85
CA GLU A 26 -9.02 6.23 -8.48
C GLU A 26 -8.50 7.69 -8.45
N GLU A 27 -8.84 8.48 -9.45
CA GLU A 27 -8.39 9.86 -9.64
C GLU A 27 -8.47 10.69 -8.36
N GLU A 28 -9.63 10.71 -7.71
CA GLU A 28 -9.89 11.50 -6.51
C GLU A 28 -9.03 11.05 -5.31
N ASN A 29 -8.89 9.74 -5.13
CA ASN A 29 -8.09 9.17 -4.04
C ASN A 29 -6.60 9.42 -4.27
N ILE A 30 -6.14 9.30 -5.51
CA ILE A 30 -4.75 9.56 -5.88
C ILE A 30 -4.41 11.04 -5.67
N LYS A 31 -5.24 11.98 -6.10
CA LYS A 31 -5.05 13.43 -5.84
C LYS A 31 -4.94 13.71 -4.34
N LYS A 32 -5.73 13.01 -3.53
CA LYS A 32 -5.80 13.21 -2.08
C LYS A 32 -4.62 12.60 -1.32
N TYR A 33 -4.21 11.38 -1.68
CA TYR A 33 -3.34 10.56 -0.84
C TYR A 33 -1.91 10.38 -1.36
N PHE A 34 -1.66 10.57 -2.65
CA PHE A 34 -0.34 10.31 -3.24
C PHE A 34 0.80 11.06 -2.53
N GLN A 35 0.56 12.31 -2.10
CA GLN A 35 1.55 13.11 -1.39
C GLN A 35 2.04 12.43 -0.11
N THR A 36 1.21 11.62 0.56
CA THR A 36 1.61 10.91 1.79
C THR A 36 2.60 9.77 1.52
N LEU A 37 2.63 9.26 0.29
CA LEU A 37 3.58 8.22 -0.13
C LEU A 37 4.95 8.80 -0.48
N VAL A 38 5.00 9.97 -1.14
CA VAL A 38 6.27 10.59 -1.55
C VAL A 38 6.97 11.34 -0.42
N THR A 39 6.28 11.59 0.70
CA THR A 39 6.84 12.32 1.85
C THR A 39 7.30 11.40 2.98
N GLN A 40 7.52 10.11 2.71
CA GLN A 40 8.00 9.19 3.73
C GLN A 40 9.42 9.51 4.20
N ASN A 41 9.65 9.49 5.51
CA ASN A 41 10.98 9.62 6.13
C ASN A 41 11.77 8.32 5.98
N TYR A 42 12.09 7.95 4.73
CA TYR A 42 12.79 6.70 4.45
C TYR A 42 13.86 6.91 3.37
N PRO A 43 15.10 6.40 3.57
CA PRO A 43 16.22 6.81 2.75
C PRO A 43 16.25 6.19 1.34
N ASP A 44 15.73 4.98 1.18
CA ASP A 44 15.82 4.23 -0.09
C ASP A 44 14.50 3.51 -0.37
N TYR A 45 13.65 4.15 -1.17
CA TYR A 45 12.40 3.56 -1.63
C TYR A 45 12.01 4.08 -3.01
N GLU A 46 11.20 3.30 -3.68
CA GLU A 46 10.49 3.71 -4.89
C GLU A 46 8.99 3.47 -4.74
N ILE A 47 8.22 4.10 -5.62
CA ILE A 47 6.77 3.92 -5.73
C ILE A 47 6.49 3.40 -7.13
N VAL A 48 5.89 2.22 -7.23
CA VAL A 48 5.44 1.63 -8.49
C VAL A 48 3.93 1.81 -8.58
N LEU A 49 3.51 2.74 -9.43
CA LEU A 49 2.12 3.03 -9.72
C LEU A 49 1.66 2.15 -10.88
N ILE A 50 0.58 1.40 -10.69
CA ILE A 50 0.05 0.51 -11.71
C ILE A 50 -1.33 1.01 -12.10
N ASP A 51 -1.48 1.43 -13.35
CA ASP A 51 -2.78 1.76 -13.93
C ASP A 51 -3.41 0.50 -14.54
N ASP A 52 -4.50 0.01 -13.96
CA ASP A 52 -5.25 -1.17 -14.45
C ASP A 52 -6.32 -0.76 -15.48
N ALA A 53 -5.86 -0.09 -16.54
CA ALA A 53 -6.70 0.42 -17.64
C ALA A 53 -7.85 1.30 -17.15
N SER A 54 -7.52 2.39 -16.49
CA SER A 54 -8.47 3.41 -16.05
C SER A 54 -9.11 4.14 -17.23
N SER A 55 -10.30 4.65 -16.99
CA SER A 55 -11.07 5.45 -17.95
C SER A 55 -11.30 6.91 -17.50
N ASP A 56 -10.82 7.24 -16.29
CA ASP A 56 -10.77 8.59 -15.72
C ASP A 56 -9.35 9.19 -15.86
N GLU A 57 -9.04 10.29 -15.17
CA GLU A 57 -7.73 10.96 -15.22
C GLU A 57 -6.63 10.24 -14.38
N THR A 58 -6.85 9.02 -13.88
CA THR A 58 -5.87 8.28 -13.07
C THR A 58 -4.54 8.09 -13.81
N LEU A 59 -4.60 7.70 -15.08
CA LEU A 59 -3.40 7.47 -15.91
C LEU A 59 -2.59 8.75 -16.11
N GLU A 60 -3.25 9.86 -16.47
CA GLU A 60 -2.62 11.16 -16.69
C GLU A 60 -1.94 11.68 -15.42
N LEU A 61 -2.58 11.47 -14.27
CA LEU A 61 -1.98 11.80 -12.96
C LEU A 61 -0.70 10.97 -12.72
N PHE A 62 -0.75 9.68 -12.97
CA PHE A 62 0.42 8.81 -12.81
C PHE A 62 1.57 9.18 -13.73
N GLU A 63 1.28 9.54 -14.99
CA GLU A 63 2.28 10.06 -15.93
C GLU A 63 2.92 11.37 -15.44
N SER A 64 2.11 12.24 -14.84
CA SER A 64 2.61 13.49 -14.27
C SER A 64 3.54 13.25 -13.08
N TYR A 65 3.18 12.31 -12.20
CA TYR A 65 4.00 11.97 -11.03
C TYR A 65 5.30 11.26 -11.39
N GLU A 66 5.29 10.36 -12.39
CA GLU A 66 6.51 9.75 -12.89
C GLU A 66 7.50 10.78 -13.45
N LYS A 67 7.01 11.83 -14.12
CA LYS A 67 7.84 12.94 -14.59
C LYS A 67 8.35 13.84 -13.46
N GLN A 68 7.55 14.01 -12.41
CA GLN A 68 7.85 14.93 -11.30
C GLN A 68 8.80 14.32 -10.26
N TYR A 69 8.68 13.02 -9.99
CA TYR A 69 9.39 12.33 -8.91
C TYR A 69 10.31 11.24 -9.44
N SER A 70 11.60 11.36 -9.19
CA SER A 70 12.63 10.42 -9.69
C SER A 70 12.53 9.00 -9.12
N ASN A 71 11.81 8.84 -7.99
CA ASN A 71 11.57 7.56 -7.33
C ASN A 71 10.18 6.98 -7.62
N VAL A 72 9.47 7.53 -8.60
CA VAL A 72 8.16 7.02 -9.06
C VAL A 72 8.32 6.35 -10.41
N LYS A 73 7.68 5.21 -10.59
CA LYS A 73 7.65 4.42 -11.81
C LYS A 73 6.22 4.05 -12.17
N LEU A 74 5.84 4.24 -13.42
CA LEU A 74 4.53 3.90 -13.94
C LEU A 74 4.56 2.55 -14.68
N VAL A 75 3.55 1.72 -14.40
CA VAL A 75 3.25 0.49 -15.13
C VAL A 75 1.84 0.57 -15.68
N LYS A 76 1.70 0.57 -17.01
CA LYS A 76 0.41 0.60 -17.71
C LYS A 76 -0.01 -0.82 -18.05
N VAL A 77 -1.19 -1.22 -17.58
CA VAL A 77 -1.79 -2.50 -17.95
C VAL A 77 -2.60 -2.29 -19.23
N GLN A 78 -2.22 -2.97 -20.30
CA GLN A 78 -3.03 -2.98 -21.51
C GLN A 78 -4.20 -3.94 -21.34
N ASN A 79 -5.40 -3.50 -21.72
CA ASN A 79 -6.58 -4.38 -21.76
C ASN A 79 -6.32 -5.53 -22.73
N ASN A 80 -6.17 -6.74 -22.17
CA ASN A 80 -6.15 -7.97 -22.93
C ASN A 80 -7.38 -8.79 -22.49
N GLU A 81 -8.21 -9.21 -23.43
CA GLU A 81 -9.45 -9.97 -23.16
C GLU A 81 -9.21 -11.19 -22.26
N ALA A 82 -8.05 -11.84 -22.38
CA ALA A 82 -7.67 -13.01 -21.57
C ALA A 82 -7.43 -12.70 -20.08
N PHE A 83 -7.15 -11.43 -19.72
CA PHE A 83 -6.79 -11.01 -18.36
C PHE A 83 -7.61 -9.83 -17.85
N TRP A 84 -8.71 -9.52 -18.51
CA TRP A 84 -9.53 -8.35 -18.20
C TRP A 84 -10.05 -8.37 -16.76
N GLY A 85 -9.82 -7.25 -16.04
CA GLY A 85 -10.27 -7.06 -14.66
C GLY A 85 -9.54 -7.89 -13.61
N ASN A 86 -8.35 -8.43 -13.94
CA ASN A 86 -7.60 -9.24 -13.00
C ASN A 86 -6.53 -8.42 -12.25
N LYS A 87 -6.90 -7.87 -11.08
CA LYS A 87 -5.98 -7.14 -10.18
C LYS A 87 -4.70 -7.94 -9.91
N LYS A 88 -4.77 -9.28 -9.86
CA LYS A 88 -3.57 -10.13 -9.67
C LYS A 88 -2.59 -10.02 -10.82
N PHE A 89 -3.08 -9.90 -12.05
CA PHE A 89 -2.23 -9.70 -13.22
C PHE A 89 -1.54 -8.34 -13.17
N ALA A 90 -2.29 -7.27 -12.89
CA ALA A 90 -1.77 -5.92 -12.72
C ALA A 90 -0.67 -5.89 -11.62
N LEU A 91 -0.94 -6.45 -10.45
CA LEU A 91 0.03 -6.56 -9.36
C LEU A 91 1.27 -7.36 -9.78
N THR A 92 1.13 -8.44 -10.55
CA THR A 92 2.28 -9.23 -11.06
C THR A 92 3.18 -8.39 -11.95
N LEU A 93 2.61 -7.52 -12.80
CA LEU A 93 3.41 -6.60 -13.62
C LEU A 93 4.15 -5.57 -12.77
N GLY A 94 3.48 -5.02 -11.73
CA GLY A 94 4.10 -4.10 -10.79
C GLY A 94 5.24 -4.74 -10.00
N ILE A 95 5.06 -5.96 -9.52
CA ILE A 95 6.12 -6.73 -8.83
C ILE A 95 7.33 -6.94 -9.75
N LYS A 96 7.09 -7.31 -11.02
CA LYS A 96 8.18 -7.47 -12.00
C LYS A 96 8.89 -6.15 -12.35
N ALA A 97 8.19 -5.03 -12.24
CA ALA A 97 8.74 -3.70 -12.51
C ALA A 97 9.51 -3.13 -11.32
N ALA A 98 9.24 -3.61 -10.11
CA ALA A 98 9.92 -3.17 -8.89
C ALA A 98 11.40 -3.52 -8.93
N LYS A 99 12.26 -2.58 -8.48
CA LYS A 99 13.71 -2.76 -8.42
C LYS A 99 14.19 -3.38 -7.11
N ASN A 100 13.38 -3.30 -6.04
CA ASN A 100 13.75 -3.70 -4.69
C ASN A 100 13.12 -5.05 -4.32
N GLU A 101 13.81 -5.80 -3.47
CA GLU A 101 13.35 -7.11 -2.99
C GLU A 101 12.19 -7.00 -1.98
N TYR A 102 12.20 -5.93 -1.16
CA TYR A 102 11.16 -5.72 -0.15
C TYR A 102 10.01 -4.93 -0.75
N LEU A 103 8.82 -5.55 -0.78
CA LEU A 103 7.63 -4.98 -1.38
C LEU A 103 6.62 -4.62 -0.30
N VAL A 104 6.04 -3.43 -0.41
CA VAL A 104 4.94 -2.96 0.43
C VAL A 104 3.74 -2.67 -0.46
N PHE A 105 2.64 -3.37 -0.24
CA PHE A 105 1.41 -3.20 -1.00
C PHE A 105 0.45 -2.27 -0.26
N THR A 106 -0.14 -1.34 -0.97
CA THR A 106 -1.22 -0.48 -0.47
C THR A 106 -2.23 -0.21 -1.58
N ASP A 107 -3.50 -0.06 -1.23
CA ASP A 107 -4.53 0.32 -2.17
C ASP A 107 -4.49 1.84 -2.43
N ALA A 108 -5.04 2.26 -3.57
CA ALA A 108 -5.04 3.66 -4.00
C ALA A 108 -5.91 4.57 -3.12
N ASP A 109 -6.91 4.00 -2.45
CA ASP A 109 -7.81 4.65 -1.49
C ASP A 109 -7.26 4.66 -0.05
N CYS A 110 -6.05 4.13 0.15
CA CYS A 110 -5.37 4.03 1.43
C CYS A 110 -4.20 5.01 1.54
N TYR A 111 -3.92 5.44 2.78
CA TYR A 111 -2.78 6.31 3.05
C TYR A 111 -2.03 5.89 4.32
N PRO A 112 -0.71 6.11 4.37
CA PRO A 112 0.10 5.88 5.57
C PRO A 112 -0.35 6.72 6.75
N ALA A 113 -0.41 6.14 7.94
CA ALA A 113 -0.80 6.84 9.16
C ALA A 113 0.23 7.90 9.61
N SER A 114 1.46 7.85 9.09
CA SER A 114 2.54 8.82 9.39
C SER A 114 3.63 8.78 8.32
N ASN A 115 4.49 9.80 8.30
CA ASN A 115 5.66 9.83 7.41
C ASN A 115 6.73 8.78 7.80
N ASP A 116 6.63 8.15 8.97
CA ASP A 116 7.53 7.08 9.42
C ASP A 116 6.96 5.68 9.17
N TRP A 117 5.93 5.56 8.35
CA TRP A 117 5.26 4.29 8.07
C TRP A 117 6.21 3.23 7.48
N LEU A 118 7.01 3.59 6.48
CA LEU A 118 8.01 2.67 5.91
C LEU A 118 9.08 2.29 6.93
N LEU A 119 9.51 3.25 7.75
CA LEU A 119 10.47 3.00 8.81
C LEU A 119 9.92 1.97 9.81
N GLN A 120 8.66 2.11 10.23
CA GLN A 120 8.00 1.18 11.13
C GLN A 120 7.85 -0.21 10.51
N ILE A 121 7.46 -0.31 9.23
CA ILE A 121 7.37 -1.59 8.51
C ILE A 121 8.75 -2.26 8.45
N SER A 122 9.80 -1.53 8.10
CA SER A 122 11.15 -2.08 7.96
C SER A 122 11.67 -2.73 9.24
N THR A 123 11.23 -2.28 10.42
CA THR A 123 11.62 -2.86 11.70
C THR A 123 11.05 -4.26 11.92
N GLN A 124 9.97 -4.61 11.24
CA GLN A 124 9.26 -5.88 11.43
C GLN A 124 9.84 -7.03 10.61
N PHE A 125 10.61 -6.74 9.56
CA PHE A 125 11.26 -7.78 8.77
C PHE A 125 12.43 -8.40 9.54
N THR A 126 12.48 -9.73 9.59
CA THR A 126 13.61 -10.50 10.14
C THR A 126 13.98 -11.60 9.15
N LYS A 127 15.07 -12.35 9.42
CA LYS A 127 15.42 -13.51 8.60
C LYS A 127 14.33 -14.59 8.59
N GLU A 128 13.55 -14.67 9.66
CA GLU A 128 12.48 -15.66 9.83
C GLU A 128 11.12 -15.10 9.42
N LYS A 129 10.92 -13.77 9.54
CA LYS A 129 9.66 -13.08 9.23
C LYS A 129 9.82 -12.30 7.94
N THR A 130 9.47 -12.94 6.84
CA THR A 130 9.55 -12.37 5.48
C THR A 130 8.24 -11.71 5.04
N ILE A 131 7.14 -11.98 5.75
CA ILE A 131 5.82 -11.39 5.47
C ILE A 131 5.38 -10.59 6.72
N VAL A 132 5.00 -9.33 6.49
CA VAL A 132 4.49 -8.42 7.50
C VAL A 132 3.07 -8.03 7.14
N LEU A 133 2.12 -8.26 8.06
CA LEU A 133 0.73 -7.86 7.87
C LEU A 133 0.48 -6.52 8.56
N GLY A 134 -0.01 -5.55 7.78
CA GLY A 134 -0.45 -4.25 8.27
C GLY A 134 -1.93 -4.26 8.66
N TYR A 135 -2.33 -3.33 9.51
CA TYR A 135 -3.73 -3.06 9.83
C TYR A 135 -4.22 -1.82 9.06
N GLY A 136 -5.17 -2.03 8.16
CA GLY A 136 -5.91 -0.96 7.50
C GLY A 136 -7.15 -0.58 8.32
N ALA A 137 -7.21 0.66 8.79
CA ALA A 137 -8.34 1.17 9.55
C ALA A 137 -9.16 2.16 8.72
N TYR A 138 -10.47 2.05 8.76
CA TYR A 138 -11.35 3.08 8.20
C TYR A 138 -11.32 4.36 9.04
N GLU A 139 -11.33 5.51 8.38
CA GLU A 139 -11.47 6.80 9.03
C GLU A 139 -12.77 6.89 9.84
N LYS A 140 -12.71 7.64 10.94
CA LYS A 140 -13.88 7.89 11.78
C LYS A 140 -14.75 8.98 11.16
N VAL A 141 -15.96 8.61 10.73
CA VAL A 141 -16.99 9.57 10.32
C VAL A 141 -17.89 9.90 11.52
N LYS A 142 -17.96 11.19 11.89
CA LYS A 142 -18.79 11.64 13.01
C LYS A 142 -20.27 11.33 12.72
N ASN A 143 -20.99 10.88 13.75
CA ASN A 143 -22.44 10.61 13.73
C ASN A 143 -22.90 9.54 12.71
N SER A 144 -22.01 8.73 12.14
CA SER A 144 -22.37 7.62 11.26
C SER A 144 -22.38 6.30 12.04
N PHE A 145 -23.56 5.69 12.18
CA PHE A 145 -23.71 4.36 12.77
C PHE A 145 -23.11 3.29 11.85
N LEU A 146 -23.33 3.41 10.55
CA LEU A 146 -22.74 2.49 9.56
C LEU A 146 -21.20 2.48 9.63
N ASN A 147 -20.58 3.66 9.72
CA ASN A 147 -19.11 3.73 9.86
C ASN A 147 -18.62 3.05 11.15
N LYS A 148 -19.38 3.13 12.24
CA LYS A 148 -19.04 2.40 13.48
C LYS A 148 -19.08 0.89 13.28
N LEU A 149 -20.08 0.37 12.57
CA LEU A 149 -20.21 -1.06 12.26
C LEU A 149 -19.06 -1.54 11.35
N ILE A 150 -18.77 -0.82 10.27
CA ILE A 150 -17.66 -1.14 9.33
C ILE A 150 -16.33 -1.19 10.10
N ARG A 151 -16.05 -0.19 10.94
CA ARG A 151 -14.82 -0.16 11.73
C ARG A 151 -14.74 -1.29 12.75
N PHE A 152 -15.86 -1.69 13.33
CA PHE A 152 -15.93 -2.82 14.25
C PHE A 152 -15.67 -4.15 13.52
N GLU A 153 -16.29 -4.35 12.37
CA GLU A 153 -16.08 -5.53 11.53
C GLU A 153 -14.62 -5.65 11.09
N THR A 154 -14.03 -4.55 10.60
CA THR A 154 -12.62 -4.50 10.22
C THR A 154 -11.68 -4.85 11.39
N MET A 155 -12.01 -4.38 12.60
CA MET A 155 -11.23 -4.73 13.79
C MET A 155 -11.34 -6.22 14.13
N ILE A 156 -12.54 -6.82 14.02
CA ILE A 156 -12.71 -8.26 14.25
C ILE A 156 -11.93 -9.07 13.20
N ALA A 157 -12.04 -8.72 11.92
CA ALA A 157 -11.28 -9.37 10.86
C ALA A 157 -9.78 -9.28 11.12
N ALA A 158 -9.27 -8.10 11.50
CA ALA A 158 -7.87 -7.93 11.86
C ALA A 158 -7.44 -8.83 13.02
N THR A 159 -8.27 -8.95 14.06
CA THR A 159 -7.96 -9.83 15.20
C THR A 159 -7.86 -11.29 14.79
N GLN A 160 -8.65 -11.73 13.79
CA GLN A 160 -8.60 -13.10 13.27
C GLN A 160 -7.31 -13.35 12.50
N TYR A 161 -6.98 -12.56 11.48
CA TYR A 161 -5.78 -12.82 10.68
C TYR A 161 -4.47 -12.61 11.47
N PHE A 162 -4.40 -11.67 12.41
CA PHE A 162 -3.26 -11.55 13.31
C PHE A 162 -3.13 -12.73 14.28
N SER A 163 -4.23 -13.40 14.63
CA SER A 163 -4.16 -14.59 15.48
C SER A 163 -3.60 -15.81 14.75
N TRP A 164 -3.77 -15.87 13.42
CA TRP A 164 -3.28 -16.97 12.58
C TRP A 164 -1.86 -16.76 12.06
N ALA A 165 -1.38 -15.52 12.06
CA ALA A 165 -0.05 -15.15 11.58
C ALA A 165 1.08 -15.35 12.62
N LYS A 166 0.85 -16.17 13.68
CA LYS A 166 1.82 -16.44 14.76
C LYS A 166 2.75 -17.59 14.42
#